data_ea0284f7d1af96513565fea4020a69ed
#
_entry.id   ea0284f7d1af96513565fea4020a69ed
#
_cell.length_a   1.000
_cell.length_b   1.000
_cell.length_c   1.000
_cell.angle_alpha   90.00
_cell.angle_beta   90.00
_cell.angle_gamma   90.00
#
_symmetry.space_group_name_H-M   'P 1'
#
loop_
_entity.id
_entity.type
_entity.pdbx_description
1 polymer ?
#
loop_
_entity_poly.entity_id
_entity_poly.type
_entity_poly.pdbx_seq_one_letter_code
_entity_poly.pdbx_strand_id
1 'polypeptide(L)'
;MNKANLIIEEVNKVIIGKEKVIRKVWMTILSGGHVLLEDVPGVGKTTMALAFSKALGLSYRRIQFTPDVMPSDVVGFYYYNKESGKFEYRQGAVMTNLLLADEINRTSSRTQSALLEVMEEGQVTVDGVTRNIPEPFFVIATQNPLGSAGTQMLPESQMDRFMVLLSMGYPTIKEEMILMSQRKVSDPLDAVNEVISKDELLTMQKEVNEIKVSSLIYQYIAMLSDATRRHDMIQLGVSPRGSLALCRMAKASAFLAGRDYVVPEDVQDVVKDVFRHRLVLKSRARLSRKDVDKIMDEICATVHVPDRRAAGGRR
;
A
#
# COMPACT_ATOMS: atom_id res chain seq x y z
N MET A 1 22.35 -13.37 -3.12
CA MET A 1 21.21 -12.70 -2.44
C MET A 1 20.52 -11.87 -3.49
N ASN A 2 19.20 -11.96 -3.63
CA ASN A 2 18.49 -11.15 -4.62
C ASN A 2 18.58 -9.68 -4.19
N LYS A 3 19.03 -8.78 -5.08
CA LYS A 3 19.18 -7.34 -4.80
C LYS A 3 17.90 -6.72 -4.21
N ALA A 4 16.74 -7.23 -4.62
CA ALA A 4 15.44 -6.80 -4.08
C ALA A 4 15.29 -7.02 -2.57
N ASN A 5 15.98 -7.98 -1.96
CA ASN A 5 15.91 -8.22 -0.51
C ASN A 5 16.77 -7.22 0.30
N LEU A 6 17.74 -6.54 -0.33
CA LEU A 6 18.55 -5.50 0.34
C LEU A 6 17.69 -4.33 0.84
N ILE A 7 16.60 -4.01 0.15
CA ILE A 7 15.66 -2.96 0.60
C ILE A 7 15.08 -3.27 1.98
N ILE A 8 14.73 -4.53 2.22
CA ILE A 8 14.16 -4.95 3.51
C ILE A 8 15.22 -4.77 4.62
N GLU A 9 16.46 -5.11 4.33
CA GLU A 9 17.58 -4.93 5.29
C GLU A 9 17.85 -3.45 5.59
N GLU A 10 17.86 -2.59 4.55
CA GLU A 10 18.06 -1.16 4.73
C GLU A 10 16.96 -0.52 5.57
N VAL A 11 15.69 -0.82 5.28
CA VAL A 11 14.55 -0.28 6.02
C VAL A 11 14.52 -0.83 7.46
N ASN A 12 14.92 -2.09 7.67
CA ASN A 12 15.01 -2.70 9.00
C ASN A 12 16.05 -2.04 9.92
N LYS A 13 17.03 -1.28 9.39
CA LYS A 13 17.96 -0.50 10.22
C LYS A 13 17.25 0.54 11.08
N VAL A 14 16.13 1.07 10.61
CA VAL A 14 15.39 2.15 11.27
C VAL A 14 14.00 1.75 11.77
N ILE A 15 13.41 0.71 11.20
CA ILE A 15 12.10 0.17 11.58
C ILE A 15 12.29 -1.20 12.23
N ILE A 16 12.32 -1.20 13.55
CA ILE A 16 12.66 -2.39 14.34
C ILE A 16 11.43 -3.31 14.51
N GLY A 17 11.62 -4.62 14.25
CA GLY A 17 10.62 -5.66 14.53
C GLY A 17 9.40 -5.68 13.60
N LYS A 18 9.42 -4.95 12.48
CA LYS A 18 8.30 -4.88 11.55
C LYS A 18 8.61 -5.48 10.17
N GLU A 19 9.52 -6.45 10.11
CA GLU A 19 9.99 -7.05 8.86
C GLU A 19 8.86 -7.54 7.94
N LYS A 20 7.81 -8.17 8.51
CA LYS A 20 6.63 -8.62 7.74
C LYS A 20 5.91 -7.46 7.06
N VAL A 21 5.74 -6.34 7.76
CA VAL A 21 5.07 -5.15 7.21
C VAL A 21 5.95 -4.51 6.16
N ILE A 22 7.25 -4.34 6.43
CA ILE A 22 8.23 -3.82 5.47
C ILE A 22 8.22 -4.65 4.19
N ARG A 23 8.25 -5.98 4.30
CA ARG A 23 8.17 -6.90 3.16
C ARG A 23 6.91 -6.67 2.34
N LYS A 24 5.74 -6.53 2.97
CA LYS A 24 4.46 -6.31 2.29
C LYS A 24 4.34 -4.93 1.64
N VAL A 25 4.88 -3.88 2.28
CA VAL A 25 5.02 -2.56 1.66
C VAL A 25 5.92 -2.65 0.42
N TRP A 26 7.06 -3.34 0.52
CA TRP A 26 7.97 -3.55 -0.60
C TRP A 26 7.32 -4.33 -1.76
N MET A 27 6.60 -5.40 -1.45
CA MET A 27 5.82 -6.15 -2.45
C MET A 27 4.79 -5.25 -3.15
N THR A 28 4.14 -4.35 -2.39
CA THR A 28 3.17 -3.40 -2.95
C THR A 28 3.83 -2.40 -3.90
N ILE A 29 5.00 -1.87 -3.55
CA ILE A 29 5.79 -0.98 -4.41
C ILE A 29 6.21 -1.70 -5.70
N LEU A 30 6.72 -2.93 -5.59
CA LEU A 30 7.09 -3.78 -6.72
C LEU A 30 5.88 -4.09 -7.63
N SER A 31 4.69 -4.17 -7.07
CA SER A 31 3.44 -4.40 -7.81
C SER A 31 2.85 -3.13 -8.43
N GLY A 32 3.50 -1.96 -8.26
CA GLY A 32 2.97 -0.68 -8.73
C GLY A 32 1.68 -0.26 -8.01
N GLY A 33 1.55 -0.61 -6.72
CA GLY A 33 0.36 -0.33 -5.92
C GLY A 33 0.58 0.70 -4.83
N HIS A 34 -0.49 1.03 -4.10
CA HIS A 34 -0.52 1.97 -2.99
C HIS A 34 -0.87 1.27 -1.69
N VAL A 35 -0.32 1.77 -0.58
CA VAL A 35 -0.48 1.19 0.76
C VAL A 35 -1.38 2.07 1.62
N LEU A 36 -2.33 1.47 2.32
CA LEU A 36 -3.05 2.11 3.42
C LEU A 36 -2.54 1.51 4.74
N LEU A 37 -2.06 2.36 5.64
CA LEU A 37 -1.65 1.98 6.99
C LEU A 37 -2.72 2.42 7.99
N GLU A 38 -3.25 1.47 8.72
CA GLU A 38 -4.24 1.74 9.76
C GLU A 38 -3.63 1.49 11.13
N ASP A 39 -3.26 2.58 11.81
CA ASP A 39 -2.57 2.53 13.09
C ASP A 39 -2.76 3.79 13.92
N VAL A 40 -2.50 3.65 15.21
CA VAL A 40 -2.37 4.78 16.13
C VAL A 40 -1.18 5.69 15.74
N PRO A 41 -1.18 6.96 16.15
CA PRO A 41 -0.06 7.87 15.96
C PRO A 41 1.24 7.36 16.62
N GLY A 42 2.39 7.72 16.05
CA GLY A 42 3.70 7.51 16.69
C GLY A 42 4.37 6.15 16.47
N VAL A 43 3.78 5.22 15.70
CA VAL A 43 4.35 3.87 15.48
C VAL A 43 5.43 3.81 14.38
N GLY A 44 5.88 4.94 13.82
CA GLY A 44 6.99 4.97 12.87
C GLY A 44 6.59 5.01 11.38
N LYS A 45 5.32 5.33 11.04
CA LYS A 45 4.84 5.39 9.65
C LYS A 45 5.64 6.36 8.78
N THR A 46 5.91 7.57 9.28
CA THR A 46 6.72 8.57 8.58
C THR A 46 8.16 8.11 8.38
N THR A 47 8.76 7.52 9.40
CA THR A 47 10.12 6.97 9.34
C THR A 47 10.23 5.86 8.29
N MET A 48 9.22 4.99 8.19
CA MET A 48 9.17 3.94 7.17
C MET A 48 9.09 4.51 5.76
N ALA A 49 8.24 5.51 5.51
CA ALA A 49 8.14 6.16 4.19
C ALA A 49 9.47 6.83 3.80
N LEU A 50 10.13 7.52 4.73
CA LEU A 50 11.43 8.14 4.51
C LEU A 50 12.52 7.10 4.25
N ALA A 51 12.53 5.98 5.00
CA ALA A 51 13.49 4.90 4.78
C ALA A 51 13.34 4.29 3.39
N PHE A 52 12.12 4.00 2.93
CA PHE A 52 11.88 3.55 1.56
C PHE A 52 12.32 4.57 0.52
N SER A 53 12.03 5.87 0.70
CA SER A 53 12.44 6.89 -0.27
C SER A 53 13.95 6.98 -0.40
N LYS A 54 14.69 6.93 0.72
CA LYS A 54 16.16 6.94 0.72
C LYS A 54 16.73 5.67 0.10
N ALA A 55 16.27 4.49 0.51
CA ALA A 55 16.76 3.20 0.03
C ALA A 55 16.54 3.00 -1.48
N LEU A 56 15.53 3.65 -2.06
CA LEU A 56 15.16 3.59 -3.47
C LEU A 56 15.59 4.82 -4.29
N GLY A 57 16.32 5.78 -3.72
CA GLY A 57 16.74 7.01 -4.41
C GLY A 57 15.58 7.84 -4.95
N LEU A 58 14.42 7.85 -4.28
CA LEU A 58 13.19 8.46 -4.78
C LEU A 58 12.92 9.83 -4.15
N SER A 59 12.34 10.73 -4.93
CA SER A 59 11.79 11.98 -4.39
C SER A 59 10.64 11.68 -3.44
N TYR A 60 10.61 12.41 -2.32
CA TYR A 60 9.65 12.22 -1.24
C TYR A 60 8.93 13.53 -0.94
N ARG A 61 7.62 13.44 -0.73
CA ARG A 61 6.81 14.51 -0.14
C ARG A 61 5.87 13.95 0.91
N ARG A 62 5.55 14.78 1.91
CA ARG A 62 4.54 14.49 2.93
C ARG A 62 3.47 15.55 2.88
N ILE A 63 2.23 15.13 2.95
CA ILE A 63 1.08 15.98 3.23
C ILE A 63 0.37 15.46 4.48
N GLN A 64 0.22 16.33 5.48
CA GLN A 64 -0.60 16.06 6.66
C GLN A 64 -2.01 16.54 6.36
N PHE A 65 -2.95 15.61 6.28
CA PHE A 65 -4.34 15.96 6.02
C PHE A 65 -5.01 16.50 7.27
N THR A 66 -5.62 17.67 7.11
CA THR A 66 -6.41 18.40 8.09
C THR A 66 -7.69 18.89 7.39
N PRO A 67 -8.74 19.35 8.12
CA PRO A 67 -9.98 19.80 7.49
C PRO A 67 -9.83 20.97 6.51
N ASP A 68 -8.76 21.75 6.63
CA ASP A 68 -8.45 22.93 5.81
C ASP A 68 -7.64 22.61 4.56
N VAL A 69 -7.09 21.40 4.41
CA VAL A 69 -6.38 20.97 3.20
C VAL A 69 -7.33 20.89 2.01
N MET A 70 -6.99 21.60 0.94
CA MET A 70 -7.79 21.68 -0.29
C MET A 70 -7.28 20.73 -1.38
N PRO A 71 -8.11 20.38 -2.37
CA PRO A 71 -7.67 19.62 -3.55
C PRO A 71 -6.47 20.25 -4.28
N SER A 72 -6.40 21.58 -4.33
CA SER A 72 -5.28 22.33 -4.93
C SER A 72 -3.94 22.10 -4.22
N ASP A 73 -3.92 21.78 -2.92
CA ASP A 73 -2.70 21.44 -2.21
C ASP A 73 -2.18 20.08 -2.65
N VAL A 74 -3.08 19.19 -3.07
CA VAL A 74 -2.77 17.85 -3.57
C VAL A 74 -2.30 17.90 -5.02
N VAL A 75 -3.10 18.49 -5.92
CA VAL A 75 -2.87 18.45 -7.38
C VAL A 75 -2.15 19.67 -7.94
N GLY A 76 -2.10 20.77 -7.19
CA GLY A 76 -1.54 22.05 -7.64
C GLY A 76 -2.60 23.00 -8.20
N PHE A 77 -2.16 24.18 -8.56
CA PHE A 77 -3.02 25.25 -9.08
C PHE A 77 -2.22 26.26 -9.92
N TYR A 78 -2.89 27.02 -10.76
CA TYR A 78 -2.31 28.17 -11.42
C TYR A 78 -2.47 29.43 -10.58
N TYR A 79 -1.43 30.25 -10.56
CA TYR A 79 -1.47 31.59 -9.97
C TYR A 79 -0.88 32.61 -10.96
N TYR A 80 -1.31 33.84 -10.83
CA TYR A 80 -0.75 34.93 -11.63
C TYR A 80 0.55 35.43 -10.99
N ASN A 81 1.67 35.23 -11.66
CA ASN A 81 2.95 35.74 -11.25
C ASN A 81 3.11 37.21 -11.72
N LYS A 82 3.13 38.16 -10.78
CA LYS A 82 3.23 39.59 -11.10
C LYS A 82 4.57 39.98 -11.70
N GLU A 83 5.64 39.27 -11.41
CA GLU A 83 6.98 39.55 -11.93
C GLU A 83 7.13 39.12 -13.39
N SER A 84 6.65 37.93 -13.74
CA SER A 84 6.68 37.40 -15.11
C SER A 84 5.48 37.87 -15.96
N GLY A 85 4.42 38.43 -15.35
CA GLY A 85 3.19 38.82 -16.02
C GLY A 85 2.38 37.64 -16.60
N LYS A 86 2.60 36.40 -16.11
CA LYS A 86 2.01 35.17 -16.64
C LYS A 86 1.34 34.33 -15.56
N PHE A 87 0.43 33.48 -16.00
CA PHE A 87 -0.07 32.40 -15.15
C PHE A 87 0.96 31.26 -15.09
N GLU A 88 1.36 30.90 -13.88
CA GLU A 88 2.34 29.84 -13.61
C GLU A 88 1.68 28.73 -12.78
N TYR A 89 2.03 27.48 -13.09
CA TYR A 89 1.55 26.33 -12.34
C TYR A 89 2.42 26.09 -11.10
N ARG A 90 1.79 26.11 -9.94
CA ARG A 90 2.40 25.67 -8.68
C ARG A 90 2.08 24.19 -8.45
N GLN A 91 3.12 23.37 -8.38
CA GLN A 91 3.01 21.93 -8.18
C GLN A 91 2.40 21.58 -6.82
N GLY A 92 1.41 20.67 -6.84
CA GLY A 92 0.84 20.06 -5.65
C GLY A 92 1.74 18.98 -5.04
N ALA A 93 1.28 18.40 -3.92
CA ALA A 93 2.02 17.40 -3.16
C ALA A 93 2.27 16.11 -3.95
N VAL A 94 1.39 15.75 -4.90
CA VAL A 94 1.50 14.52 -5.71
C VAL A 94 2.64 14.53 -6.73
N MET A 95 3.24 15.69 -7.03
CA MET A 95 4.35 15.79 -7.97
C MET A 95 5.66 15.28 -7.32
N THR A 96 5.70 13.98 -7.04
CA THR A 96 6.81 13.26 -6.39
C THR A 96 6.73 11.77 -6.73
N ASN A 97 7.76 10.98 -6.40
CA ASN A 97 7.74 9.52 -6.57
C ASN A 97 7.07 8.81 -5.39
N LEU A 98 7.39 9.20 -4.15
CA LEU A 98 6.76 8.69 -2.94
C LEU A 98 6.03 9.82 -2.22
N LEU A 99 4.72 9.65 -2.07
CA LEU A 99 3.89 10.55 -1.27
C LEU A 99 3.46 9.85 0.02
N LEU A 100 3.79 10.44 1.17
CA LEU A 100 3.15 10.11 2.45
C LEU A 100 1.91 11.00 2.63
N ALA A 101 0.74 10.39 2.51
CA ALA A 101 -0.56 10.99 2.73
C ALA A 101 -1.01 10.70 4.19
N ASP A 102 -0.61 11.56 5.12
CA ASP A 102 -0.77 11.30 6.55
C ASP A 102 -2.15 11.74 7.06
N GLU A 103 -2.86 10.84 7.76
CA GLU A 103 -4.22 11.02 8.30
C GLU A 103 -5.27 11.41 7.24
N ILE A 104 -5.31 10.67 6.11
CA ILE A 104 -6.21 10.95 4.97
C ILE A 104 -7.70 11.06 5.37
N ASN A 105 -8.11 10.41 6.46
CA ASN A 105 -9.48 10.45 6.96
C ASN A 105 -9.84 11.74 7.73
N ARG A 106 -8.93 12.73 7.83
CA ARG A 106 -9.19 14.03 8.48
C ARG A 106 -9.51 15.15 7.50
N THR A 107 -9.48 14.91 6.21
CA THR A 107 -9.81 15.93 5.21
C THR A 107 -11.19 15.70 4.57
N SER A 108 -11.65 16.65 3.77
CA SER A 108 -12.92 16.55 3.06
C SER A 108 -12.90 15.41 2.02
N SER A 109 -14.08 14.83 1.72
CA SER A 109 -14.23 13.82 0.67
C SER A 109 -13.78 14.31 -0.71
N ARG A 110 -13.88 15.62 -0.96
CA ARG A 110 -13.43 16.24 -2.21
C ARG A 110 -11.90 16.18 -2.33
N THR A 111 -11.17 16.46 -1.24
CA THR A 111 -9.71 16.39 -1.20
C THR A 111 -9.22 14.93 -1.25
N GLN A 112 -9.93 14.02 -0.55
CA GLN A 112 -9.67 12.57 -0.67
C GLN A 112 -9.80 12.10 -2.12
N SER A 113 -10.90 12.48 -2.81
CA SER A 113 -11.15 12.10 -4.20
C SER A 113 -10.05 12.59 -5.14
N ALA A 114 -9.53 13.82 -4.94
CA ALA A 114 -8.45 14.35 -5.76
C ALA A 114 -7.17 13.52 -5.66
N LEU A 115 -6.78 13.08 -4.45
CA LEU A 115 -5.63 12.17 -4.30
C LEU A 115 -5.89 10.80 -4.95
N LEU A 116 -7.06 10.23 -4.70
CA LEU A 116 -7.41 8.90 -5.19
C LEU A 116 -7.55 8.83 -6.71
N GLU A 117 -7.95 9.93 -7.36
CA GLU A 117 -7.96 10.06 -8.81
C GLU A 117 -6.53 10.02 -9.36
N VAL A 118 -5.61 10.78 -8.77
CA VAL A 118 -4.19 10.77 -9.16
C VAL A 118 -3.56 9.39 -8.98
N MET A 119 -3.89 8.69 -7.91
CA MET A 119 -3.40 7.31 -7.67
C MET A 119 -3.86 6.34 -8.77
N GLU A 120 -5.01 6.56 -9.37
CA GLU A 120 -5.56 5.69 -10.43
C GLU A 120 -5.06 6.08 -11.80
N GLU A 121 -5.06 7.39 -12.10
CA GLU A 121 -4.77 7.91 -13.45
C GLU A 121 -3.28 8.15 -13.72
N GLY A 122 -2.44 8.29 -12.67
CA GLY A 122 -1.01 8.63 -12.81
C GLY A 122 -0.77 10.02 -13.39
N GLN A 123 -1.78 10.88 -13.38
CA GLN A 123 -1.73 12.23 -13.96
C GLN A 123 -2.64 13.19 -13.20
N VAL A 124 -2.40 14.49 -13.37
CA VAL A 124 -3.26 15.57 -12.88
C VAL A 124 -3.70 16.47 -14.02
N THR A 125 -4.96 16.88 -14.00
CA THR A 125 -5.49 17.87 -14.94
C THR A 125 -5.94 19.10 -14.18
N VAL A 126 -5.29 20.24 -14.43
CA VAL A 126 -5.59 21.53 -13.79
C VAL A 126 -5.79 22.56 -14.90
N ASP A 127 -6.94 23.23 -14.89
CA ASP A 127 -7.33 24.25 -15.89
C ASP A 127 -7.17 23.76 -17.34
N GLY A 128 -7.56 22.49 -17.60
CA GLY A 128 -7.50 21.86 -18.92
C GLY A 128 -6.11 21.41 -19.36
N VAL A 129 -5.08 21.55 -18.53
CA VAL A 129 -3.71 21.09 -18.82
C VAL A 129 -3.40 19.84 -18.01
N THR A 130 -3.18 18.72 -18.72
CA THR A 130 -2.80 17.43 -18.12
C THR A 130 -1.28 17.33 -17.95
N ARG A 131 -0.85 16.83 -16.80
CA ARG A 131 0.56 16.59 -16.45
C ARG A 131 0.72 15.19 -15.86
N ASN A 132 1.69 14.44 -16.34
CA ASN A 132 2.04 13.15 -15.77
C ASN A 132 2.72 13.31 -14.42
N ILE A 133 2.42 12.41 -13.50
CA ILE A 133 3.14 12.29 -12.22
C ILE A 133 4.50 11.62 -12.49
N PRO A 134 5.57 11.99 -11.77
CA PRO A 134 6.87 11.34 -11.88
C PRO A 134 6.77 9.83 -11.61
N GLU A 135 7.22 8.99 -12.54
CA GLU A 135 7.28 7.54 -12.36
C GLU A 135 8.60 7.09 -11.73
N PRO A 136 8.62 6.03 -10.91
CA PRO A 136 7.45 5.33 -10.37
C PRO A 136 6.73 6.21 -9.34
N PHE A 137 5.40 6.08 -9.26
CA PHE A 137 4.60 6.81 -8.28
C PHE A 137 3.91 5.84 -7.33
N PHE A 138 4.07 6.05 -6.03
CA PHE A 138 3.29 5.32 -5.04
C PHE A 138 2.99 6.17 -3.81
N VAL A 139 1.87 5.83 -3.18
CA VAL A 139 1.36 6.51 -2.00
C VAL A 139 1.37 5.54 -0.82
N ILE A 140 1.91 6.01 0.29
CA ILE A 140 1.68 5.44 1.61
C ILE A 140 0.70 6.37 2.29
N ALA A 141 -0.56 5.97 2.38
CA ALA A 141 -1.59 6.71 3.11
C ALA A 141 -1.70 6.16 4.53
N THR A 142 -2.02 7.03 5.49
CA THR A 142 -2.30 6.61 6.85
C THR A 142 -3.72 7.02 7.26
N GLN A 143 -4.36 6.19 8.07
CA GLN A 143 -5.60 6.54 8.75
C GLN A 143 -5.54 6.10 10.21
N ASN A 144 -6.24 6.85 11.07
CA ASN A 144 -6.41 6.48 12.46
C ASN A 144 -7.81 5.84 12.63
N PRO A 145 -7.91 4.57 13.05
CA PRO A 145 -9.19 3.90 13.23
C PRO A 145 -9.98 4.46 14.43
N LEU A 146 -9.28 5.05 15.40
CA LEU A 146 -9.91 5.70 16.54
C LEU A 146 -10.40 7.07 16.09
N GLY A 147 -11.69 7.17 15.78
CA GLY A 147 -12.31 8.41 15.33
C GLY A 147 -12.12 9.54 16.33
N SER A 148 -11.27 10.51 15.96
CA SER A 148 -11.29 11.82 16.59
C SER A 148 -12.43 12.65 16.00
N ALA A 149 -12.95 13.63 16.76
CA ALA A 149 -13.99 14.52 16.25
C ALA A 149 -13.57 15.13 14.89
N GLY A 150 -14.42 14.98 13.87
CA GLY A 150 -14.15 15.50 12.52
C GLY A 150 -13.46 14.52 11.56
N THR A 151 -13.27 13.24 11.92
CA THR A 151 -12.77 12.24 10.97
C THR A 151 -13.89 11.71 10.07
N GLN A 152 -13.62 11.66 8.78
CA GLN A 152 -14.50 11.09 7.76
C GLN A 152 -13.85 9.84 7.18
N MET A 153 -14.37 8.66 7.55
CA MET A 153 -13.84 7.39 7.03
C MET A 153 -13.93 7.35 5.50
N LEU A 154 -12.93 6.74 4.88
CA LEU A 154 -12.96 6.50 3.45
C LEU A 154 -14.11 5.55 3.09
N PRO A 155 -14.96 5.89 2.09
CA PRO A 155 -15.93 4.96 1.54
C PRO A 155 -15.26 3.69 0.99
N GLU A 156 -15.97 2.58 0.98
CA GLU A 156 -15.46 1.28 0.51
C GLU A 156 -14.92 1.34 -0.93
N SER A 157 -15.60 2.09 -1.81
CA SER A 157 -15.16 2.29 -3.20
C SER A 157 -13.85 3.07 -3.33
N GLN A 158 -13.51 3.88 -2.34
CA GLN A 158 -12.25 4.60 -2.26
C GLN A 158 -11.15 3.75 -1.63
N MET A 159 -11.49 2.95 -0.62
CA MET A 159 -10.56 1.99 -0.01
C MET A 159 -10.09 0.93 -1.01
N ASP A 160 -10.93 0.51 -1.96
CA ASP A 160 -10.59 -0.47 -3.01
C ASP A 160 -9.43 -0.02 -3.94
N ARG A 161 -9.07 1.26 -3.95
CA ARG A 161 -7.92 1.80 -4.71
C ARG A 161 -6.57 1.49 -4.07
N PHE A 162 -6.54 1.25 -2.77
CA PHE A 162 -5.34 0.79 -2.09
C PHE A 162 -5.14 -0.70 -2.34
N MET A 163 -3.92 -1.11 -2.66
CA MET A 163 -3.60 -2.51 -2.93
C MET A 163 -3.69 -3.36 -1.67
N VAL A 164 -3.17 -2.84 -0.56
CA VAL A 164 -3.15 -3.50 0.75
C VAL A 164 -3.56 -2.54 1.87
N LEU A 165 -4.17 -3.10 2.92
CA LEU A 165 -4.33 -2.46 4.21
C LEU A 165 -3.44 -3.18 5.22
N LEU A 166 -2.48 -2.46 5.82
CA LEU A 166 -1.52 -3.01 6.77
C LEU A 166 -1.60 -2.28 8.11
N SER A 167 -1.13 -2.93 9.16
CA SER A 167 -0.94 -2.34 10.48
C SER A 167 0.46 -2.65 10.98
N MET A 168 1.16 -1.65 11.50
CA MET A 168 2.46 -1.82 12.16
C MET A 168 2.30 -2.29 13.60
N GLY A 169 1.21 -1.89 14.25
CA GLY A 169 0.97 -2.13 15.67
C GLY A 169 2.02 -1.48 16.57
N TYR A 170 1.81 -1.59 17.87
CA TYR A 170 2.81 -1.15 18.84
C TYR A 170 4.09 -2.00 18.79
N PRO A 171 5.26 -1.44 19.15
CA PRO A 171 6.46 -2.22 19.36
C PRO A 171 6.30 -3.12 20.59
N THR A 172 6.96 -4.26 20.58
CA THR A 172 7.14 -5.08 21.78
C THR A 172 8.08 -4.38 22.77
N ILE A 173 8.09 -4.80 24.03
CA ILE A 173 8.99 -4.22 25.07
C ILE A 173 10.44 -4.26 24.59
N LYS A 174 10.88 -5.36 23.96
CA LYS A 174 12.26 -5.50 23.45
C LYS A 174 12.56 -4.52 22.32
N GLU A 175 11.64 -4.37 21.38
CA GLU A 175 11.75 -3.43 20.26
C GLU A 175 11.80 -1.97 20.76
N GLU A 176 10.96 -1.64 21.75
CA GLU A 176 10.92 -0.30 22.33
C GLU A 176 12.22 0.03 23.09
N MET A 177 12.79 -0.94 23.81
CA MET A 177 14.12 -0.80 24.44
C MET A 177 15.22 -0.50 23.39
N ILE A 178 15.20 -1.20 22.25
CA ILE A 178 16.15 -0.98 21.15
C ILE A 178 15.96 0.44 20.58
N LEU A 179 14.71 0.84 20.30
CA LEU A 179 14.39 2.17 19.79
C LEU A 179 14.90 3.28 20.73
N MET A 180 14.70 3.14 22.02
CA MET A 180 15.20 4.10 23.02
C MET A 180 16.74 4.14 23.07
N SER A 181 17.40 3.00 22.93
CA SER A 181 18.87 2.94 22.97
C SER A 181 19.53 3.54 21.73
N GLN A 182 18.97 3.33 20.56
CA GLN A 182 19.53 3.80 19.29
C GLN A 182 19.40 5.32 19.08
N ARG A 183 18.33 5.95 19.57
CA ARG A 183 18.07 7.39 19.38
C ARG A 183 18.98 8.32 20.21
N LYS A 184 19.91 7.77 20.98
CA LYS A 184 20.80 8.59 21.85
C LYS A 184 21.95 9.28 21.10
N VAL A 185 22.31 8.88 19.90
CA VAL A 185 23.56 9.28 19.25
C VAL A 185 23.39 9.93 17.86
N SER A 186 22.43 9.50 17.04
CA SER A 186 22.22 10.01 15.68
C SER A 186 20.79 9.74 15.21
N ASP A 187 20.36 10.43 14.13
CA ASP A 187 19.12 10.08 13.45
C ASP A 187 19.30 8.71 12.77
N PRO A 188 18.52 7.68 13.14
CA PRO A 188 18.63 6.36 12.51
C PRO A 188 18.47 6.39 10.98
N LEU A 189 17.78 7.39 10.42
CA LEU A 189 17.65 7.58 8.98
C LEU A 189 18.98 7.86 8.27
N ASP A 190 20.00 8.35 8.97
CA ASP A 190 21.31 8.60 8.38
C ASP A 190 22.05 7.29 8.05
N ALA A 191 21.65 6.17 8.66
CA ALA A 191 22.20 4.85 8.37
C ALA A 191 21.59 4.18 7.12
N VAL A 192 20.52 4.76 6.53
CA VAL A 192 19.87 4.22 5.34
C VAL A 192 20.58 4.74 4.09
N ASN A 193 21.06 3.80 3.25
CA ASN A 193 21.72 4.10 1.98
C ASN A 193 20.80 3.76 0.80
N GLU A 194 20.98 4.44 -0.32
CA GLU A 194 20.39 4.03 -1.59
C GLU A 194 21.02 2.70 -2.04
N VAL A 195 20.19 1.68 -2.26
CA VAL A 195 20.62 0.34 -2.69
C VAL A 195 19.98 -0.10 -4.01
N ILE A 196 18.91 0.55 -4.42
CA ILE A 196 18.22 0.36 -5.69
C ILE A 196 17.92 1.73 -6.27
N SER A 197 18.36 1.98 -7.49
CA SER A 197 18.04 3.20 -8.20
C SER A 197 16.60 3.18 -8.75
N LYS A 198 16.08 4.35 -9.11
CA LYS A 198 14.78 4.52 -9.74
C LYS A 198 14.62 3.63 -10.99
N ASP A 199 15.61 3.55 -11.87
CA ASP A 199 15.56 2.76 -13.10
C ASP A 199 15.58 1.25 -12.82
N GLU A 200 16.34 0.83 -11.83
CA GLU A 200 16.33 -0.56 -11.35
C GLU A 200 14.97 -0.94 -10.76
N LEU A 201 14.32 -0.03 -10.01
CA LEU A 201 12.97 -0.26 -9.49
C LEU A 201 11.97 -0.46 -10.63
N LEU A 202 11.99 0.40 -11.66
CA LEU A 202 11.13 0.26 -12.85
C LEU A 202 11.38 -1.06 -13.59
N THR A 203 12.63 -1.50 -13.65
CA THR A 203 13.00 -2.81 -14.24
C THR A 203 12.42 -3.95 -13.40
N MET A 204 12.58 -3.93 -12.08
CA MET A 204 12.02 -4.94 -11.17
C MET A 204 10.49 -5.01 -11.26
N GLN A 205 9.80 -3.87 -11.39
CA GLN A 205 8.34 -3.85 -11.59
C GLN A 205 7.92 -4.55 -12.88
N LYS A 206 8.69 -4.40 -13.96
CA LYS A 206 8.45 -5.14 -15.22
C LYS A 206 8.69 -6.63 -15.02
N GLU A 207 9.80 -7.03 -14.39
CA GLU A 207 10.10 -8.43 -14.09
C GLU A 207 9.00 -9.08 -13.22
N VAL A 208 8.48 -8.37 -12.21
CA VAL A 208 7.34 -8.85 -11.39
C VAL A 208 6.09 -9.06 -12.27
N ASN A 209 5.82 -8.18 -13.22
CA ASN A 209 4.68 -8.35 -14.12
C ASN A 209 4.81 -9.57 -15.03
N GLU A 210 6.04 -10.01 -15.35
CA GLU A 210 6.33 -11.18 -16.18
C GLU A 210 6.28 -12.51 -15.41
N ILE A 211 6.20 -12.51 -14.09
CA ILE A 211 6.07 -13.72 -13.26
C ILE A 211 4.85 -14.52 -13.72
N LYS A 212 5.09 -15.80 -14.00
CA LYS A 212 4.08 -16.73 -14.52
C LYS A 212 3.03 -17.09 -13.46
N VAL A 213 1.79 -17.16 -13.88
CA VAL A 213 0.67 -17.58 -13.04
C VAL A 213 -0.07 -18.69 -13.77
N SER A 214 -0.16 -19.87 -13.16
CA SER A 214 -0.89 -21.01 -13.76
C SER A 214 -2.41 -20.79 -13.68
N SER A 215 -3.16 -21.50 -14.55
CA SER A 215 -4.62 -21.49 -14.51
C SER A 215 -5.19 -21.94 -13.17
N LEU A 216 -4.52 -22.84 -12.46
CA LEU A 216 -4.92 -23.30 -11.13
C LEU A 216 -4.80 -22.19 -10.08
N ILE A 217 -3.78 -21.34 -10.16
CA ILE A 217 -3.64 -20.18 -9.27
C ILE A 217 -4.70 -19.12 -9.59
N TYR A 218 -4.97 -18.84 -10.87
CA TYR A 218 -6.07 -17.96 -11.25
C TYR A 218 -7.42 -18.46 -10.72
N GLN A 219 -7.67 -19.77 -10.84
CA GLN A 219 -8.87 -20.41 -10.32
C GLN A 219 -8.95 -20.27 -8.79
N TYR A 220 -7.84 -20.49 -8.07
CA TYR A 220 -7.76 -20.37 -6.62
C TYR A 220 -8.08 -18.94 -6.16
N ILE A 221 -7.50 -17.91 -6.78
CA ILE A 221 -7.79 -16.50 -6.51
C ILE A 221 -9.28 -16.19 -6.78
N ALA A 222 -9.82 -16.69 -7.90
CA ALA A 222 -11.23 -16.50 -8.23
C ALA A 222 -12.17 -17.17 -7.22
N MET A 223 -11.83 -18.38 -6.76
CA MET A 223 -12.60 -19.10 -5.73
C MET A 223 -12.57 -18.36 -4.39
N LEU A 224 -11.42 -17.84 -3.96
CA LEU A 224 -11.31 -17.00 -2.76
C LEU A 224 -12.21 -15.76 -2.87
N SER A 225 -12.17 -15.07 -4.02
CA SER A 225 -13.01 -13.88 -4.25
C SER A 225 -14.50 -14.21 -4.26
N ASP A 226 -14.90 -15.31 -4.92
CA ASP A 226 -16.29 -15.78 -4.97
C ASP A 226 -16.79 -16.20 -3.58
N ALA A 227 -15.96 -16.88 -2.80
CA ALA A 227 -16.28 -17.25 -1.41
C ALA A 227 -16.61 -16.03 -0.55
N THR A 228 -15.89 -14.89 -0.75
CA THR A 228 -16.24 -13.65 -0.04
C THR A 228 -17.63 -13.12 -0.44
N ARG A 229 -18.01 -13.25 -1.72
CA ARG A 229 -19.30 -12.76 -2.23
C ARG A 229 -20.49 -13.61 -1.78
N ARG A 230 -20.26 -14.91 -1.52
CA ARG A 230 -21.30 -15.85 -1.09
C ARG A 230 -21.36 -16.03 0.43
N HIS A 231 -20.43 -15.48 1.17
CA HIS A 231 -20.36 -15.69 2.62
C HIS A 231 -21.52 -14.99 3.33
N ASP A 232 -22.18 -15.74 4.22
CA ASP A 232 -23.39 -15.32 4.91
C ASP A 232 -23.25 -14.05 5.75
N MET A 233 -22.06 -13.76 6.28
CA MET A 233 -21.78 -12.59 7.13
C MET A 233 -21.30 -11.39 6.35
N ILE A 234 -21.04 -11.53 5.04
CA ILE A 234 -20.55 -10.45 4.18
C ILE A 234 -21.70 -9.84 3.38
N GLN A 235 -21.81 -8.53 3.40
CA GLN A 235 -22.76 -7.75 2.61
C GLN A 235 -22.18 -7.39 1.24
N LEU A 236 -20.92 -6.97 1.20
CA LEU A 236 -20.17 -6.68 -0.02
C LEU A 236 -18.87 -7.46 0.00
N GLY A 237 -18.69 -8.36 -0.98
CA GLY A 237 -17.48 -9.14 -1.18
C GLY A 237 -16.47 -8.43 -2.08
N VAL A 238 -15.35 -9.07 -2.31
CA VAL A 238 -14.22 -8.54 -3.08
C VAL A 238 -14.60 -8.27 -4.54
N SER A 239 -14.25 -7.09 -5.05
CA SER A 239 -14.41 -6.69 -6.45
C SER A 239 -13.40 -7.41 -7.37
N PRO A 240 -13.58 -7.40 -8.71
CA PRO A 240 -12.55 -7.87 -9.65
C PRO A 240 -11.20 -7.13 -9.49
N ARG A 241 -11.22 -5.84 -9.10
CA ARG A 241 -10.00 -5.07 -8.79
C ARG A 241 -9.22 -5.72 -7.64
N GLY A 242 -9.91 -6.20 -6.59
CA GLY A 242 -9.27 -6.91 -5.48
C GLY A 242 -8.65 -8.24 -5.91
N SER A 243 -9.30 -9.00 -6.80
CA SER A 243 -8.71 -10.24 -7.38
C SER A 243 -7.42 -9.95 -8.17
N LEU A 244 -7.41 -8.87 -8.97
CA LEU A 244 -6.23 -8.42 -9.69
C LEU A 244 -5.11 -7.96 -8.74
N ALA A 245 -5.46 -7.24 -7.67
CA ALA A 245 -4.50 -6.82 -6.65
C ALA A 245 -3.87 -8.04 -5.95
N LEU A 246 -4.68 -9.06 -5.61
CA LEU A 246 -4.17 -10.29 -5.02
C LEU A 246 -3.20 -11.02 -5.96
N CYS A 247 -3.52 -11.11 -7.25
CA CYS A 247 -2.64 -11.69 -8.24
C CYS A 247 -1.30 -10.94 -8.35
N ARG A 248 -1.32 -9.61 -8.39
CA ARG A 248 -0.10 -8.78 -8.44
C ARG A 248 0.76 -8.96 -7.19
N MET A 249 0.16 -8.97 -6.01
CA MET A 249 0.88 -9.20 -4.75
C MET A 249 1.49 -10.60 -4.66
N ALA A 250 0.79 -11.64 -5.15
CA ALA A 250 1.32 -12.99 -5.23
C ALA A 250 2.53 -13.10 -6.18
N LYS A 251 2.51 -12.37 -7.31
CA LYS A 251 3.67 -12.27 -8.21
C LYS A 251 4.86 -11.61 -7.52
N ALA A 252 4.67 -10.51 -6.79
CA ALA A 252 5.73 -9.86 -6.04
C ALA A 252 6.29 -10.77 -4.93
N SER A 253 5.46 -11.59 -4.28
CA SER A 253 5.91 -12.60 -3.32
C SER A 253 6.83 -13.64 -3.98
N ALA A 254 6.42 -14.19 -5.13
CA ALA A 254 7.21 -15.13 -5.89
C ALA A 254 8.56 -14.55 -6.33
N PHE A 255 8.56 -13.30 -6.81
CA PHE A 255 9.76 -12.56 -7.20
C PHE A 255 10.76 -12.42 -6.05
N LEU A 256 10.30 -11.97 -4.87
CA LEU A 256 11.15 -11.85 -3.67
C LEU A 256 11.68 -13.21 -3.17
N ALA A 257 10.95 -14.28 -3.46
CA ALA A 257 11.41 -15.65 -3.21
C ALA A 257 12.34 -16.22 -4.29
N GLY A 258 12.70 -15.42 -5.32
CA GLY A 258 13.60 -15.82 -6.41
C GLY A 258 12.96 -16.81 -7.41
N ARG A 259 11.64 -16.83 -7.54
CA ARG A 259 10.91 -17.70 -8.46
C ARG A 259 10.31 -16.92 -9.62
N ASP A 260 10.23 -17.53 -10.79
CA ASP A 260 9.58 -16.99 -11.99
C ASP A 260 8.11 -17.45 -12.15
N TYR A 261 7.55 -18.09 -11.10
CA TYR A 261 6.16 -18.55 -11.05
C TYR A 261 5.56 -18.43 -9.65
N VAL A 262 4.24 -18.23 -9.60
CA VAL A 262 3.46 -18.12 -8.36
C VAL A 262 3.09 -19.53 -7.85
N VAL A 263 3.16 -19.71 -6.53
CA VAL A 263 2.66 -20.90 -5.81
C VAL A 263 1.50 -20.51 -4.88
N PRO A 264 0.67 -21.48 -4.41
CA PRO A 264 -0.47 -21.17 -3.55
C PRO A 264 -0.10 -20.41 -2.27
N GLU A 265 1.06 -20.67 -1.71
CA GLU A 265 1.58 -20.04 -0.51
C GLU A 265 1.79 -18.52 -0.69
N ASP A 266 2.13 -18.08 -1.91
CA ASP A 266 2.25 -16.65 -2.23
C ASP A 266 0.90 -15.94 -2.12
N VAL A 267 -0.17 -16.60 -2.53
CA VAL A 267 -1.54 -16.07 -2.41
C VAL A 267 -1.97 -16.06 -0.95
N GLN A 268 -1.71 -17.15 -0.20
CA GLN A 268 -2.07 -17.25 1.22
C GLN A 268 -1.39 -16.22 2.09
N ASP A 269 -0.12 -15.88 1.80
CA ASP A 269 0.64 -14.88 2.58
C ASP A 269 0.01 -13.49 2.51
N VAL A 270 -0.66 -13.13 1.40
CA VAL A 270 -1.11 -11.76 1.16
C VAL A 270 -2.62 -11.57 1.10
N VAL A 271 -3.41 -12.64 1.05
CA VAL A 271 -4.86 -12.57 0.79
C VAL A 271 -5.60 -11.71 1.82
N LYS A 272 -5.26 -11.81 3.10
CA LYS A 272 -5.89 -11.01 4.14
C LYS A 272 -5.59 -9.52 3.98
N ASP A 273 -4.35 -9.16 3.73
CA ASP A 273 -3.93 -7.76 3.59
C ASP A 273 -4.55 -7.09 2.37
N VAL A 274 -4.81 -7.89 1.32
CA VAL A 274 -5.46 -7.42 0.08
C VAL A 274 -6.98 -7.38 0.22
N PHE A 275 -7.61 -8.33 0.91
CA PHE A 275 -9.07 -8.47 0.90
C PHE A 275 -9.78 -7.76 2.05
N ARG A 276 -9.18 -7.70 3.26
CA ARG A 276 -9.89 -7.29 4.48
C ARG A 276 -10.55 -5.91 4.39
N HIS A 277 -9.94 -4.93 3.74
CA HIS A 277 -10.47 -3.57 3.59
C HIS A 277 -11.50 -3.42 2.46
N ARG A 278 -11.72 -4.51 1.70
CA ARG A 278 -12.69 -4.59 0.60
C ARG A 278 -14.01 -5.27 1.02
N LEU A 279 -14.07 -5.74 2.27
CA LEU A 279 -15.22 -6.47 2.78
C LEU A 279 -16.10 -5.58 3.64
N VAL A 280 -17.40 -5.56 3.33
CA VAL A 280 -18.40 -4.94 4.19
C VAL A 280 -19.20 -6.04 4.91
N LEU A 281 -19.18 -6.02 6.24
CA LEU A 281 -19.88 -7.01 7.04
C LEU A 281 -21.34 -6.63 7.25
N LYS A 282 -22.23 -7.62 7.22
CA LYS A 282 -23.63 -7.48 7.64
C LYS A 282 -23.74 -7.16 9.14
N SER A 283 -24.78 -6.45 9.54
CA SER A 283 -25.03 -6.09 10.95
C SER A 283 -25.01 -7.30 11.90
N ARG A 284 -25.47 -8.47 11.45
CA ARG A 284 -25.45 -9.72 12.26
C ARG A 284 -24.01 -10.20 12.58
N ALA A 285 -23.02 -9.94 11.71
CA ALA A 285 -21.63 -10.30 12.00
C ALA A 285 -21.09 -9.46 13.16
N ARG A 286 -21.40 -8.15 13.18
CA ARG A 286 -21.05 -7.24 14.27
C ARG A 286 -21.68 -7.67 15.60
N LEU A 287 -22.95 -8.07 15.58
CA LEU A 287 -23.65 -8.59 16.76
C LEU A 287 -23.03 -9.90 17.29
N SER A 288 -22.53 -10.74 16.39
CA SER A 288 -21.86 -12.01 16.73
C SER A 288 -20.39 -11.84 17.14
N ARG A 289 -19.89 -10.60 17.26
CA ARG A 289 -18.47 -10.27 17.55
C ARG A 289 -17.47 -10.97 16.60
N LYS A 290 -17.89 -11.28 15.37
CA LYS A 290 -16.98 -11.73 14.31
C LYS A 290 -16.36 -10.52 13.65
N ASP A 291 -15.04 -10.47 13.65
CA ASP A 291 -14.27 -9.49 12.90
C ASP A 291 -13.95 -9.99 11.47
N VAL A 292 -13.47 -9.11 10.63
CA VAL A 292 -13.12 -9.41 9.24
C VAL A 292 -12.03 -10.49 9.15
N ASP A 293 -11.06 -10.47 10.07
CA ASP A 293 -9.93 -11.40 10.04
C ASP A 293 -10.39 -12.84 10.31
N LYS A 294 -11.31 -13.06 11.27
CA LYS A 294 -11.90 -14.39 11.52
C LYS A 294 -12.72 -14.91 10.34
N ILE A 295 -13.51 -14.03 9.71
CA ILE A 295 -14.27 -14.39 8.51
C ILE A 295 -13.31 -14.76 7.37
N MET A 296 -12.21 -14.03 7.19
CA MET A 296 -11.19 -14.38 6.21
C MET A 296 -10.51 -15.71 6.52
N ASP A 297 -10.26 -16.03 7.80
CA ASP A 297 -9.74 -17.34 8.20
C ASP A 297 -10.70 -18.48 7.83
N GLU A 298 -12.02 -18.30 8.08
CA GLU A 298 -13.05 -19.26 7.69
C GLU A 298 -13.07 -19.47 6.17
N ILE A 299 -13.01 -18.39 5.38
CA ILE A 299 -12.98 -18.44 3.92
C ILE A 299 -11.72 -19.16 3.43
N CYS A 300 -10.55 -18.80 3.92
CA CYS A 300 -9.29 -19.44 3.54
C CYS A 300 -9.25 -20.94 3.89
N ALA A 301 -9.89 -21.34 4.97
CA ALA A 301 -9.97 -22.75 5.38
C ALA A 301 -10.95 -23.57 4.52
N THR A 302 -11.98 -22.93 3.94
CA THR A 302 -13.00 -23.63 3.12
C THR A 302 -12.63 -23.76 1.66
N VAL A 303 -11.81 -22.85 1.13
CA VAL A 303 -11.41 -22.88 -0.27
C VAL A 303 -10.24 -23.86 -0.47
N HIS A 304 -10.44 -24.84 -1.37
CA HIS A 304 -9.41 -25.84 -1.66
C HIS A 304 -8.13 -25.20 -2.22
N VAL A 305 -7.01 -25.48 -1.55
CA VAL A 305 -5.67 -25.05 -1.99
C VAL A 305 -5.18 -25.99 -3.09
N PRO A 306 -4.80 -25.50 -4.28
CA PRO A 306 -4.30 -26.36 -5.34
C PRO A 306 -2.96 -27.00 -4.96
N ASP A 307 -2.70 -28.22 -5.48
CA ASP A 307 -1.42 -28.88 -5.26
C ASP A 307 -0.27 -28.03 -5.86
N ARG A 308 0.75 -27.78 -5.06
CA ARG A 308 1.93 -27.01 -5.44
C ARG A 308 2.62 -27.54 -6.70
N ARG A 309 2.68 -28.87 -6.87
CA ARG A 309 3.30 -29.50 -8.02
C ARG A 309 2.51 -29.28 -9.32
N ALA A 310 1.20 -29.24 -9.21
CA ALA A 310 0.31 -28.96 -10.34
C ALA A 310 0.26 -27.45 -10.68
N ALA A 311 0.42 -26.58 -9.67
CA ALA A 311 0.40 -25.13 -9.84
C ALA A 311 1.69 -24.56 -10.46
N GLY A 312 2.84 -25.23 -10.25
CA GLY A 312 4.15 -24.76 -10.70
C GLY A 312 4.56 -25.13 -12.12
N GLY A 313 3.65 -25.54 -12.99
CA GLY A 313 3.93 -25.86 -14.41
C GLY A 313 4.98 -27.02 -14.60
N ARG A 314 4.70 -27.95 -15.46
CA ARG A 314 5.71 -28.96 -15.87
C ARG A 314 6.92 -28.24 -16.47
N ARG A 315 8.14 -28.70 -16.09
CA ARG A 315 9.41 -28.36 -16.72
C ARG A 315 9.36 -28.56 -18.23
#